data_5ca165b5184542a8b6037820fc374b3e
#
_entry.id   5ca165b5184542a8b6037820fc374b3e
#
_cell.length_a   1.000
_cell.length_b   1.000
_cell.length_c   1.000
_cell.angle_alpha   90.00
_cell.angle_beta   90.00
_cell.angle_gamma   90.00
#
_symmetry.space_group_name_H-M   'P 1'
#
loop_
_entity.id
_entity.type
_entity.pdbx_description
1 polymer ?
#
loop_
_entity_poly.entity_id
_entity_poly.type
_entity_poly.pdbx_seq_one_letter_code
_entity_poly.pdbx_strand_id
1 'polypeptide(L)'
;MDKAVVFTIILSALMGVCLLMKGWLMKRFLMACLGLFIVATLSFYLHKPVLNAWHAGVLSWHTFRLSNTALPDGAMDLSRYRVTIDGKPIPALEDDLSALTYNLEKNTLWGLLNSDPVVVELSLEGELLRSIRIEGVRDMEGLTHVSGDRYVIAEERTHRLLVVDIPDGVDSVHTEGVPTLVVGIGSETNKGFEGLSWDDDGQRLLVVKERNPMRVIEVTGFVSFVVGEPIKVGIREIKSPDSPELFMRDLSSITHVRGVGHKLFLSDESHMLVEYNAARQSISLLDLRAGRSGLESTIPQAEGVAVDSELNIYIVSEPNLFYQFSPE
;
A
#
# COMPACT_ATOMS: atom_id res chain seq x y z
N MET A 1 -9.03 29.67 -9.32
CA MET A 1 -8.33 30.72 -10.09
C MET A 1 -6.97 30.13 -10.45
N ASP A 2 -6.63 30.15 -11.73
CA ASP A 2 -5.40 29.54 -12.24
C ASP A 2 -4.17 30.15 -11.57
N LYS A 3 -3.28 29.30 -11.02
CA LYS A 3 -2.08 29.73 -10.29
C LYS A 3 -1.16 30.61 -11.14
N ALA A 4 -1.15 30.41 -12.45
CA ALA A 4 -0.41 31.22 -13.40
C ALA A 4 -0.96 32.65 -13.49
N VAL A 5 -2.28 32.81 -13.41
CA VAL A 5 -2.95 34.14 -13.43
C VAL A 5 -2.64 34.93 -12.17
N VAL A 6 -2.66 34.27 -11.00
CA VAL A 6 -2.29 34.92 -9.71
C VAL A 6 -0.84 35.41 -9.74
N PHE A 7 0.06 34.58 -10.25
CA PHE A 7 1.47 34.93 -10.39
C PHE A 7 1.69 36.14 -11.28
N THR A 8 1.05 36.17 -12.45
CA THR A 8 1.16 37.26 -13.40
C THR A 8 0.64 38.57 -12.84
N ILE A 9 -0.47 38.54 -12.08
CA ILE A 9 -1.04 39.74 -11.42
C ILE A 9 -0.09 40.27 -10.35
N ILE A 10 0.46 39.42 -9.50
CA ILE A 10 1.38 39.83 -8.41
C ILE A 10 2.69 40.37 -9.01
N LEU A 11 3.24 39.76 -10.04
CA LEU A 11 4.45 40.22 -10.72
C LEU A 11 4.26 41.58 -11.38
N SER A 12 3.12 41.79 -12.05
CA SER A 12 2.78 43.06 -12.69
C SER A 12 2.59 44.18 -11.68
N ALA A 13 1.97 43.90 -10.53
CA ALA A 13 1.80 44.85 -9.44
C ALA A 13 3.14 45.25 -8.81
N LEU A 14 4.04 44.32 -8.55
CA LEU A 14 5.37 44.54 -8.02
C LEU A 14 6.25 45.37 -8.98
N MET A 15 6.19 45.06 -10.29
CA MET A 15 6.90 45.82 -11.31
C MET A 15 6.37 47.27 -11.41
N GLY A 16 5.06 47.47 -11.33
CA GLY A 16 4.41 48.79 -11.36
C GLY A 16 4.86 49.67 -10.17
N VAL A 17 4.93 49.10 -8.97
CA VAL A 17 5.41 49.78 -7.77
C VAL A 17 6.90 50.13 -7.92
N CYS A 18 7.72 49.26 -8.51
CA CYS A 18 9.17 49.52 -8.71
C CYS A 18 9.45 50.70 -9.64
N LEU A 19 8.58 50.95 -10.63
CA LEU A 19 8.72 52.05 -11.59
C LEU A 19 8.38 53.45 -10.98
N LEU A 20 7.55 53.49 -9.94
CA LEU A 20 7.08 54.71 -9.31
C LEU A 20 7.98 55.25 -8.16
N MET A 21 8.99 54.50 -7.73
CA MET A 21 9.78 54.80 -6.53
C MET A 21 11.00 55.64 -6.83
N LYS A 22 11.14 56.81 -6.11
CA LYS A 22 12.28 57.69 -6.16
C LYS A 22 13.25 57.39 -5.02
N GLY A 23 14.38 56.77 -5.35
CA GLY A 23 15.45 56.54 -4.39
C GLY A 23 16.27 55.28 -4.67
N TRP A 24 17.62 55.38 -4.68
CA TRP A 24 18.52 54.30 -5.04
C TRP A 24 18.47 53.08 -4.06
N LEU A 25 18.36 53.34 -2.76
CA LEU A 25 18.25 52.33 -1.71
C LEU A 25 16.94 51.52 -1.80
N MET A 26 15.86 52.21 -2.11
CA MET A 26 14.52 51.59 -2.22
C MET A 26 14.40 50.72 -3.46
N LYS A 27 15.03 51.09 -4.58
CA LYS A 27 15.11 50.26 -5.79
C LYS A 27 15.88 48.94 -5.51
N ARG A 28 16.98 49.02 -4.74
CA ARG A 28 17.76 47.83 -4.33
C ARG A 28 16.95 46.90 -3.43
N PHE A 29 16.22 47.46 -2.47
CA PHE A 29 15.35 46.66 -1.59
C PHE A 29 14.26 45.97 -2.36
N LEU A 30 13.59 46.64 -3.29
CA LEU A 30 12.56 46.05 -4.14
C LEU A 30 13.09 44.99 -5.11
N MET A 31 14.28 45.22 -5.67
CA MET A 31 14.95 44.20 -6.49
C MET A 31 15.31 42.95 -5.69
N ALA A 32 15.74 43.10 -4.44
CA ALA A 32 15.97 41.97 -3.54
C ALA A 32 14.68 41.23 -3.20
N CYS A 33 13.57 41.96 -2.90
CA CYS A 33 12.26 41.34 -2.68
C CYS A 33 11.72 40.62 -3.92
N LEU A 34 11.89 41.20 -5.09
CA LEU A 34 11.53 40.57 -6.37
C LEU A 34 12.36 39.30 -6.62
N GLY A 35 13.67 39.38 -6.36
CA GLY A 35 14.56 38.21 -6.46
C GLY A 35 14.14 37.09 -5.50
N LEU A 36 13.85 37.39 -4.25
CA LEU A 36 13.34 36.43 -3.27
C LEU A 36 12.00 35.82 -3.68
N PHE A 37 11.10 36.67 -4.20
CA PHE A 37 9.80 36.19 -4.73
C PHE A 37 9.95 35.24 -5.93
N ILE A 38 10.85 35.56 -6.87
CA ILE A 38 11.16 34.69 -8.02
C ILE A 38 11.75 33.37 -7.53
N VAL A 39 12.69 33.40 -6.59
CA VAL A 39 13.30 32.18 -6.03
C VAL A 39 12.25 31.35 -5.29
N ALA A 40 11.39 31.94 -4.47
CA ALA A 40 10.33 31.24 -3.76
C ALA A 40 9.33 30.60 -4.74
N THR A 41 8.98 31.32 -5.81
CA THR A 41 8.07 30.84 -6.84
C THR A 41 8.69 29.71 -7.67
N LEU A 42 9.93 29.87 -8.12
CA LEU A 42 10.70 28.82 -8.78
C LEU A 42 10.83 27.59 -7.89
N SER A 43 11.15 27.77 -6.62
CA SER A 43 11.22 26.68 -5.64
C SER A 43 9.89 25.96 -5.51
N PHE A 44 8.77 26.68 -5.44
CA PHE A 44 7.42 26.11 -5.39
C PHE A 44 7.06 25.31 -6.65
N TYR A 45 7.39 25.84 -7.84
CA TYR A 45 7.10 25.14 -9.11
C TYR A 45 8.06 23.98 -9.38
N LEU A 46 9.32 24.08 -8.97
CA LEU A 46 10.33 23.03 -9.20
C LEU A 46 10.36 21.98 -8.11
N HIS A 47 9.76 22.21 -6.95
CA HIS A 47 9.79 21.26 -5.82
C HIS A 47 9.25 19.88 -6.22
N LYS A 48 8.05 19.82 -6.80
CA LYS A 48 7.46 18.54 -7.23
C LYS A 48 8.29 17.81 -8.30
N PRO A 49 8.68 18.44 -9.43
CA PRO A 49 9.47 17.76 -10.45
C PRO A 49 10.87 17.34 -9.95
N VAL A 50 11.52 18.13 -9.11
CA VAL A 50 12.80 17.77 -8.49
C VAL A 50 12.64 16.58 -7.55
N LEU A 51 11.60 16.59 -6.71
CA LEU A 51 11.30 15.48 -5.81
C LEU A 51 10.98 14.19 -6.60
N ASN A 52 10.18 14.30 -7.66
CA ASN A 52 9.88 13.16 -8.52
C ASN A 52 11.14 12.60 -9.22
N ALA A 53 12.02 13.47 -9.71
CA ALA A 53 13.29 13.04 -10.31
C ALA A 53 14.21 12.36 -9.28
N TRP A 54 14.24 12.86 -8.05
CA TRP A 54 14.97 12.24 -6.95
C TRP A 54 14.42 10.83 -6.65
N HIS A 55 13.10 10.69 -6.47
CA HIS A 55 12.46 9.38 -6.24
C HIS A 55 12.72 8.42 -7.40
N ALA A 56 12.60 8.87 -8.65
CA ALA A 56 12.92 8.04 -9.82
C ALA A 56 14.39 7.58 -9.80
N GLY A 57 15.32 8.43 -9.37
CA GLY A 57 16.72 8.08 -9.19
C GLY A 57 16.93 7.03 -8.10
N VAL A 58 16.26 7.19 -6.95
CA VAL A 58 16.30 6.22 -5.85
C VAL A 58 15.76 4.86 -6.30
N LEU A 59 14.58 4.84 -6.94
CA LEU A 59 13.98 3.61 -7.47
C LEU A 59 14.90 2.91 -8.49
N SER A 60 15.45 3.68 -9.43
CA SER A 60 16.38 3.14 -10.44
C SER A 60 17.64 2.54 -9.81
N TRP A 61 18.18 3.19 -8.77
CA TRP A 61 19.33 2.70 -8.03
C TRP A 61 19.02 1.38 -7.31
N HIS A 62 17.88 1.29 -6.61
CA HIS A 62 17.49 0.07 -5.92
C HIS A 62 17.20 -1.06 -6.90
N THR A 63 16.52 -0.79 -8.01
CA THR A 63 16.30 -1.76 -9.09
C THR A 63 17.62 -2.28 -9.63
N PHE A 64 18.56 -1.39 -9.96
CA PHE A 64 19.89 -1.77 -10.43
C PHE A 64 20.65 -2.60 -9.39
N ARG A 65 20.63 -2.18 -8.12
CA ARG A 65 21.29 -2.91 -7.02
C ARG A 65 20.72 -4.33 -6.89
N LEU A 66 19.39 -4.47 -6.82
CA LEU A 66 18.72 -5.77 -6.65
C LEU A 66 18.98 -6.69 -7.84
N SER A 67 18.99 -6.17 -9.08
CA SER A 67 19.29 -6.96 -10.28
C SER A 67 20.74 -7.43 -10.38
N ASN A 68 21.66 -6.83 -9.61
CA ASN A 68 23.09 -7.16 -9.65
C ASN A 68 23.61 -7.76 -8.33
N THR A 69 22.75 -8.04 -7.36
CA THR A 69 23.12 -8.68 -6.09
C THR A 69 22.73 -10.14 -6.15
N ALA A 70 23.62 -11.02 -5.69
CA ALA A 70 23.30 -12.43 -5.57
C ALA A 70 22.14 -12.64 -4.60
N LEU A 71 21.18 -13.44 -5.01
CA LEU A 71 20.02 -13.76 -4.20
C LEU A 71 20.42 -14.69 -3.04
N PRO A 72 19.90 -14.47 -1.83
CA PRO A 72 20.09 -15.41 -0.73
C PRO A 72 19.31 -16.71 -0.99
N ASP A 73 19.73 -17.79 -0.31
CA ASP A 73 19.01 -19.05 -0.34
C ASP A 73 17.54 -18.85 0.14
N GLY A 74 16.60 -19.46 -0.57
CA GLY A 74 15.18 -19.37 -0.28
C GLY A 74 14.48 -18.10 -0.81
N ALA A 75 15.17 -17.24 -1.59
CA ALA A 75 14.52 -16.14 -2.27
C ALA A 75 13.52 -16.64 -3.33
N MET A 76 12.38 -15.93 -3.45
CA MET A 76 11.42 -16.22 -4.52
C MET A 76 11.95 -15.84 -5.91
N ASP A 77 12.91 -14.91 -5.96
CA ASP A 77 13.46 -14.35 -7.21
C ASP A 77 12.35 -13.74 -8.10
N LEU A 78 11.75 -12.68 -7.64
CA LEU A 78 10.67 -11.99 -8.35
C LEU A 78 11.01 -11.55 -9.78
N SER A 79 12.31 -11.47 -10.12
CA SER A 79 12.75 -11.14 -11.48
C SER A 79 12.36 -12.20 -12.53
N ARG A 80 12.11 -13.44 -12.08
CA ARG A 80 11.69 -14.58 -12.92
C ARG A 80 10.18 -14.71 -13.07
N TYR A 81 9.40 -13.91 -12.35
CA TYR A 81 7.95 -13.98 -12.44
C TYR A 81 7.43 -13.33 -13.72
N ARG A 82 6.46 -13.99 -14.36
CA ARG A 82 5.77 -13.49 -15.54
C ARG A 82 4.27 -13.51 -15.32
N VAL A 83 3.61 -12.51 -15.90
CA VAL A 83 2.15 -12.43 -15.87
C VAL A 83 1.55 -13.61 -16.65
N THR A 84 0.61 -14.28 -16.02
CA THR A 84 -0.19 -15.39 -16.63
C THR A 84 -1.65 -14.97 -16.81
N ILE A 85 -2.15 -14.06 -15.96
CA ILE A 85 -3.43 -13.36 -16.15
C ILE A 85 -3.13 -11.87 -16.07
N ASP A 86 -3.43 -11.11 -17.13
CA ASP A 86 -3.07 -9.69 -17.28
C ASP A 86 -4.32 -8.82 -17.32
N GLY A 87 -4.68 -8.22 -16.20
CA GLY A 87 -5.75 -7.23 -16.10
C GLY A 87 -7.14 -7.76 -16.41
N LYS A 88 -7.44 -8.99 -16.00
CA LYS A 88 -8.77 -9.57 -16.17
C LYS A 88 -9.80 -8.86 -15.30
N PRO A 89 -10.84 -8.21 -15.87
CA PRO A 89 -11.93 -7.67 -15.06
C PRO A 89 -12.65 -8.79 -14.30
N ILE A 90 -12.98 -8.55 -13.03
CA ILE A 90 -13.80 -9.47 -12.23
C ILE A 90 -15.28 -9.12 -12.47
N PRO A 91 -16.04 -9.97 -13.15
CA PRO A 91 -17.46 -9.71 -13.40
C PRO A 91 -18.24 -9.54 -12.10
N ALA A 92 -19.25 -8.68 -12.13
CA ALA A 92 -20.11 -8.35 -10.99
C ALA A 92 -19.46 -7.56 -9.83
N LEU A 93 -18.20 -7.18 -9.93
CA LEU A 93 -17.60 -6.14 -9.10
C LEU A 93 -17.48 -4.89 -9.95
N GLU A 94 -18.10 -3.79 -9.51
CA GLU A 94 -18.12 -2.55 -10.30
C GLU A 94 -16.90 -1.69 -10.05
N ASP A 95 -16.39 -1.67 -8.81
CA ASP A 95 -15.25 -0.83 -8.40
C ASP A 95 -14.68 -1.27 -7.05
N ASP A 96 -13.49 -0.73 -6.66
CA ASP A 96 -13.04 -0.56 -5.30
C ASP A 96 -12.50 -1.81 -4.58
N LEU A 97 -11.87 -2.73 -5.30
CA LEU A 97 -11.24 -3.92 -4.73
C LEU A 97 -9.90 -3.56 -4.08
N SER A 98 -9.86 -3.46 -2.74
CA SER A 98 -8.77 -2.84 -1.98
C SER A 98 -7.83 -3.80 -1.24
N ALA A 99 -8.14 -5.08 -1.10
CA ALA A 99 -7.25 -6.02 -0.42
C ALA A 99 -7.35 -7.41 -1.03
N LEU A 100 -6.31 -8.23 -0.76
CA LEU A 100 -6.30 -9.63 -1.17
C LEU A 100 -5.55 -10.50 -0.14
N THR A 101 -6.10 -11.67 0.17
CA THR A 101 -5.44 -12.70 0.97
C THR A 101 -5.76 -14.09 0.45
N TYR A 102 -4.84 -15.03 0.63
CA TYR A 102 -5.04 -16.43 0.23
C TYR A 102 -5.53 -17.27 1.42
N ASN A 103 -6.62 -17.99 1.23
CA ASN A 103 -7.11 -19.00 2.17
C ASN A 103 -6.60 -20.38 1.74
N LEU A 104 -5.60 -20.88 2.48
CA LEU A 104 -4.94 -22.15 2.18
C LEU A 104 -5.90 -23.34 2.28
N GLU A 105 -6.85 -23.33 3.22
CA GLU A 105 -7.73 -24.47 3.49
C GLU A 105 -8.82 -24.62 2.42
N LYS A 106 -9.28 -23.47 1.88
CA LYS A 106 -10.29 -23.44 0.81
C LYS A 106 -9.65 -23.40 -0.58
N ASN A 107 -8.36 -23.10 -0.67
CA ASN A 107 -7.65 -22.87 -1.92
C ASN A 107 -8.32 -21.77 -2.77
N THR A 108 -8.69 -20.67 -2.13
CA THR A 108 -9.35 -19.51 -2.74
C THR A 108 -8.69 -18.21 -2.31
N LEU A 109 -8.97 -17.15 -3.06
CA LEU A 109 -8.55 -15.80 -2.72
C LEU A 109 -9.73 -15.05 -2.07
N TRP A 110 -9.41 -14.17 -1.15
CA TRP A 110 -10.39 -13.35 -0.45
C TRP A 110 -9.97 -11.90 -0.54
N GLY A 111 -10.88 -11.05 -0.97
CA GLY A 111 -10.68 -9.61 -1.08
C GLY A 111 -11.77 -8.84 -0.36
N LEU A 112 -11.65 -7.53 -0.31
CA LEU A 112 -12.70 -6.65 0.20
C LEU A 112 -12.93 -5.45 -0.72
N LEU A 113 -14.12 -4.88 -0.63
CA LEU A 113 -14.48 -3.63 -1.28
C LEU A 113 -14.44 -2.51 -0.24
N ASN A 114 -13.86 -1.37 -0.60
CA ASN A 114 -13.70 -0.24 0.31
C ASN A 114 -15.03 0.54 0.48
N SER A 115 -15.67 0.96 -0.62
CA SER A 115 -16.87 1.80 -0.54
C SER A 115 -18.09 1.05 -0.02
N ASP A 116 -18.24 -0.23 -0.33
CA ASP A 116 -19.25 -1.11 0.21
C ASP A 116 -18.62 -2.10 1.20
N PRO A 117 -19.16 -2.29 2.42
CA PRO A 117 -18.59 -3.20 3.39
C PRO A 117 -18.85 -4.67 3.01
N VAL A 118 -18.19 -5.13 1.96
CA VAL A 118 -18.33 -6.47 1.39
C VAL A 118 -16.96 -7.14 1.31
N VAL A 119 -16.90 -8.37 1.79
CA VAL A 119 -15.79 -9.30 1.55
C VAL A 119 -16.19 -10.23 0.41
N VAL A 120 -15.28 -10.47 -0.52
CA VAL A 120 -15.50 -11.33 -1.67
C VAL A 120 -14.57 -12.54 -1.63
N GLU A 121 -15.09 -13.69 -2.03
CA GLU A 121 -14.31 -14.91 -2.28
C GLU A 121 -14.15 -15.09 -3.78
N LEU A 122 -12.92 -15.31 -4.24
CA LEU A 122 -12.54 -15.45 -5.64
C LEU A 122 -11.85 -16.81 -5.87
N SER A 123 -12.02 -17.37 -7.06
CA SER A 123 -11.16 -18.48 -7.50
C SER A 123 -9.75 -18.00 -7.80
N LEU A 124 -8.80 -18.91 -8.00
CA LEU A 124 -7.43 -18.58 -8.42
C LEU A 124 -7.36 -18.02 -9.85
N GLU A 125 -8.43 -18.14 -10.63
CA GLU A 125 -8.59 -17.56 -11.97
C GLU A 125 -9.30 -16.19 -11.93
N GLY A 126 -9.61 -15.65 -10.72
CA GLY A 126 -10.29 -14.39 -10.55
C GLY A 126 -11.78 -14.42 -10.88
N GLU A 127 -12.46 -15.56 -10.66
CA GLU A 127 -13.92 -15.64 -10.76
C GLU A 127 -14.55 -15.37 -9.39
N LEU A 128 -15.60 -14.53 -9.35
CA LEU A 128 -16.34 -14.27 -8.12
C LEU A 128 -17.14 -15.54 -7.71
N LEU A 129 -16.82 -16.06 -6.54
CA LEU A 129 -17.49 -17.24 -5.98
C LEU A 129 -18.58 -16.84 -4.98
N ARG A 130 -18.31 -15.83 -4.14
CA ARG A 130 -19.21 -15.42 -3.08
C ARG A 130 -18.97 -13.97 -2.67
N SER A 131 -20.03 -13.28 -2.22
CA SER A 131 -19.97 -11.94 -1.62
C SER A 131 -20.63 -11.97 -0.25
N ILE A 132 -19.98 -11.43 0.76
CA ILE A 132 -20.41 -11.45 2.15
C ILE A 132 -20.44 -10.02 2.67
N ARG A 133 -21.60 -9.54 3.14
CA ARG A 133 -21.72 -8.22 3.75
C ARG A 133 -21.16 -8.23 5.16
N ILE A 134 -20.32 -7.25 5.48
CA ILE A 134 -19.78 -7.06 6.84
C ILE A 134 -20.48 -5.87 7.49
N GLU A 135 -21.36 -6.12 8.44
CA GLU A 135 -22.16 -5.09 9.09
C GLU A 135 -21.43 -4.49 10.31
N GLY A 136 -21.45 -3.16 10.44
CA GLY A 136 -20.84 -2.45 11.56
C GLY A 136 -19.41 -1.97 11.32
N VAL A 137 -18.92 -2.06 10.08
CA VAL A 137 -17.62 -1.53 9.63
C VAL A 137 -17.79 -0.54 8.48
N ARG A 138 -16.77 0.28 8.26
CA ARG A 138 -16.66 1.23 7.14
C ARG A 138 -15.21 1.42 6.78
N ASP A 139 -14.94 1.86 5.54
CA ASP A 139 -13.58 2.13 5.06
C ASP A 139 -12.64 0.95 5.36
N MET A 140 -13.00 -0.24 4.87
CA MET A 140 -12.17 -1.42 5.01
C MET A 140 -11.05 -1.38 3.97
N GLU A 141 -9.78 -1.44 4.41
CA GLU A 141 -8.62 -1.37 3.52
C GLU A 141 -7.69 -2.59 3.65
N GLY A 142 -7.81 -3.35 4.71
CA GLY A 142 -6.95 -4.52 4.92
C GLY A 142 -7.73 -5.77 5.28
N LEU A 143 -7.33 -6.90 4.69
CA LEU A 143 -7.89 -8.22 4.97
C LEU A 143 -6.77 -9.25 5.04
N THR A 144 -6.81 -10.14 6.04
CA THR A 144 -5.95 -11.31 6.06
C THR A 144 -6.66 -12.53 6.63
N HIS A 145 -6.45 -13.68 6.00
CA HIS A 145 -6.87 -14.98 6.53
C HIS A 145 -5.92 -15.43 7.65
N VAL A 146 -6.47 -15.98 8.71
CA VAL A 146 -5.72 -16.52 9.85
C VAL A 146 -5.73 -18.04 9.83
N SER A 147 -6.91 -18.64 10.01
CA SER A 147 -7.11 -20.09 9.97
C SER A 147 -8.61 -20.42 9.96
N GLY A 148 -9.03 -21.49 9.30
CA GLY A 148 -10.43 -21.85 9.19
C GLY A 148 -11.28 -20.73 8.59
N ASP A 149 -12.28 -20.32 9.32
CA ASP A 149 -13.17 -19.22 8.94
C ASP A 149 -12.73 -17.86 9.52
N ARG A 150 -11.57 -17.79 10.20
CA ARG A 150 -11.11 -16.59 10.88
C ARG A 150 -10.30 -15.66 9.99
N TYR A 151 -10.70 -14.40 9.99
CA TYR A 151 -10.06 -13.29 9.27
C TYR A 151 -9.81 -12.12 10.20
N VAL A 152 -8.89 -11.23 9.80
CA VAL A 152 -8.74 -9.90 10.39
C VAL A 152 -9.03 -8.85 9.33
N ILE A 153 -9.84 -7.87 9.68
CA ILE A 153 -10.16 -6.70 8.86
C ILE A 153 -9.55 -5.46 9.49
N ALA A 154 -8.98 -4.58 8.68
CA ALA A 154 -8.56 -3.24 9.08
C ALA A 154 -9.54 -2.19 8.58
N GLU A 155 -9.97 -1.29 9.48
CA GLU A 155 -10.61 -0.03 9.12
C GLU A 155 -9.59 1.10 9.11
N GLU A 156 -9.53 1.82 8.00
CA GLU A 156 -8.53 2.86 7.80
C GLU A 156 -8.67 4.01 8.80
N ARG A 157 -9.77 4.74 8.76
CA ARG A 157 -9.96 6.01 9.50
C ARG A 157 -9.97 5.86 11.00
N THR A 158 -10.44 4.73 11.50
CA THR A 158 -10.56 4.48 12.94
C THR A 158 -9.35 3.74 13.51
N HIS A 159 -8.42 3.31 12.65
CA HIS A 159 -7.28 2.47 12.98
C HIS A 159 -7.69 1.23 13.81
N ARG A 160 -8.83 0.63 13.46
CA ARG A 160 -9.34 -0.58 14.11
C ARG A 160 -8.91 -1.82 13.36
N LEU A 161 -8.54 -2.82 14.12
CA LEU A 161 -8.35 -4.20 13.67
C LEU A 161 -9.47 -5.03 14.30
N LEU A 162 -10.23 -5.76 13.48
CA LEU A 162 -11.35 -6.58 13.93
C LEU A 162 -11.08 -8.04 13.57
N VAL A 163 -11.24 -8.95 14.54
CA VAL A 163 -11.20 -10.39 14.29
C VAL A 163 -12.62 -10.86 13.99
N VAL A 164 -12.84 -11.39 12.80
CA VAL A 164 -14.15 -11.85 12.35
C VAL A 164 -14.08 -13.31 11.91
N ASP A 165 -15.12 -14.07 12.22
CA ASP A 165 -15.29 -15.43 11.70
C ASP A 165 -16.34 -15.38 10.58
N ILE A 166 -15.98 -15.87 9.37
CA ILE A 166 -16.82 -15.89 8.16
C ILE A 166 -17.06 -17.32 7.73
N PRO A 167 -18.02 -18.02 8.35
CA PRO A 167 -18.29 -19.42 8.03
C PRO A 167 -18.90 -19.61 6.62
N ASP A 168 -18.89 -20.83 6.15
CA ASP A 168 -19.54 -21.18 4.88
C ASP A 168 -21.05 -20.94 4.95
N GLY A 169 -21.60 -20.51 3.80
CA GLY A 169 -23.05 -20.39 3.62
C GLY A 169 -23.69 -19.15 4.28
N VAL A 170 -22.90 -18.22 4.82
CA VAL A 170 -23.43 -16.93 5.30
C VAL A 170 -23.31 -15.86 4.22
N ASP A 171 -24.32 -14.99 4.14
CA ASP A 171 -24.35 -13.82 3.25
C ASP A 171 -24.00 -12.52 3.97
N SER A 172 -23.98 -12.54 5.31
CA SER A 172 -23.59 -11.39 6.13
C SER A 172 -22.97 -11.81 7.46
N VAL A 173 -22.10 -10.94 7.99
CA VAL A 173 -21.48 -11.08 9.31
C VAL A 173 -21.61 -9.75 10.05
N HIS A 174 -22.02 -9.81 11.32
CA HIS A 174 -22.10 -8.65 12.20
C HIS A 174 -20.81 -8.52 13.03
N THR A 175 -20.29 -7.33 13.14
CA THR A 175 -19.08 -7.06 13.93
C THR A 175 -19.34 -6.59 15.35
N GLU A 176 -20.62 -6.60 15.81
CA GLU A 176 -20.94 -6.27 17.20
C GLU A 176 -20.36 -7.32 18.15
N GLY A 177 -19.55 -6.87 19.10
CA GLY A 177 -18.95 -7.73 20.12
C GLY A 177 -17.73 -8.55 19.65
N VAL A 178 -17.27 -8.42 18.42
CA VAL A 178 -16.04 -9.09 17.97
C VAL A 178 -14.80 -8.50 18.66
N PRO A 179 -13.73 -9.29 18.85
CA PRO A 179 -12.46 -8.77 19.35
C PRO A 179 -11.96 -7.63 18.47
N THR A 180 -11.75 -6.46 19.08
CA THR A 180 -11.36 -5.24 18.38
C THR A 180 -10.16 -4.60 19.06
N LEU A 181 -9.15 -4.22 18.29
CA LEU A 181 -7.97 -3.50 18.75
C LEU A 181 -7.87 -2.16 18.01
N VAL A 182 -7.81 -1.05 18.76
CA VAL A 182 -7.54 0.28 18.21
C VAL A 182 -6.06 0.59 18.40
N VAL A 183 -5.35 0.88 17.32
CA VAL A 183 -3.92 1.22 17.36
C VAL A 183 -3.72 2.69 17.01
N GLY A 184 -3.56 3.53 18.01
CA GLY A 184 -3.33 4.97 17.85
C GLY A 184 -1.89 5.27 17.40
N ILE A 185 -1.66 5.38 16.09
CA ILE A 185 -0.35 5.68 15.50
C ILE A 185 -0.20 7.14 15.05
N GLY A 186 -0.88 8.04 15.72
CA GLY A 186 -0.73 9.50 15.59
C GLY A 186 -0.70 10.03 14.17
N SER A 187 -1.77 10.56 13.72
CA SER A 187 -2.00 11.77 12.93
C SER A 187 -3.46 11.79 12.48
N GLU A 188 -4.07 12.96 12.50
CA GLU A 188 -5.43 13.22 12.06
C GLU A 188 -5.61 13.21 10.53
N THR A 189 -4.75 12.50 9.78
CA THR A 189 -4.83 12.42 8.31
C THR A 189 -5.53 11.13 7.90
N ASN A 190 -6.32 11.19 6.81
CA ASN A 190 -7.01 10.06 6.16
C ASN A 190 -6.04 9.01 5.55
N LYS A 191 -4.98 8.65 6.26
CA LYS A 191 -3.97 7.70 5.81
C LYS A 191 -3.68 6.74 6.93
N GLY A 192 -4.50 5.70 6.98
CA GLY A 192 -4.54 4.70 8.01
C GLY A 192 -3.83 3.40 7.64
N PHE A 193 -4.45 2.32 8.04
CA PHE A 193 -4.00 0.97 7.72
C PHE A 193 -4.51 0.58 6.34
N GLU A 194 -3.60 0.16 5.45
CA GLU A 194 -3.90 -0.27 4.10
C GLU A 194 -3.77 -1.80 3.96
N GLY A 195 -2.69 -2.37 4.41
CA GLY A 195 -2.44 -3.80 4.24
C GLY A 195 -2.31 -4.57 5.53
N LEU A 196 -2.83 -5.81 5.50
CA LEU A 196 -2.69 -6.79 6.58
C LEU A 196 -2.10 -8.09 6.07
N SER A 197 -1.29 -8.75 6.90
CA SER A 197 -0.90 -10.13 6.67
C SER A 197 -0.70 -10.89 7.97
N TRP A 198 -1.21 -12.10 8.02
CA TRP A 198 -0.96 -13.03 9.10
C TRP A 198 0.35 -13.80 8.86
N ASP A 199 1.25 -13.77 9.81
CA ASP A 199 2.49 -14.55 9.85
C ASP A 199 2.26 -15.76 10.77
N ASP A 200 2.00 -16.92 10.17
CA ASP A 200 1.71 -18.16 10.91
C ASP A 200 2.89 -18.63 11.74
N ASP A 201 4.10 -18.51 11.22
CA ASP A 201 5.32 -18.99 11.89
C ASP A 201 5.60 -18.14 13.13
N GLY A 202 5.39 -16.83 13.01
CA GLY A 202 5.59 -15.86 14.08
C GLY A 202 4.36 -15.66 14.98
N GLN A 203 3.19 -16.23 14.65
CA GLN A 203 1.91 -16.02 15.34
C GLN A 203 1.63 -14.54 15.59
N ARG A 204 1.71 -13.73 14.53
CA ARG A 204 1.62 -12.28 14.58
C ARG A 204 0.93 -11.70 13.34
N LEU A 205 0.24 -10.59 13.56
CA LEU A 205 -0.34 -9.79 12.52
C LEU A 205 0.68 -8.72 12.08
N LEU A 206 0.91 -8.61 10.78
CA LEU A 206 1.66 -7.54 10.15
C LEU A 206 0.66 -6.51 9.62
N VAL A 207 0.90 -5.26 9.91
CA VAL A 207 0.05 -4.13 9.52
C VAL A 207 0.92 -3.09 8.84
N VAL A 208 0.53 -2.63 7.66
CA VAL A 208 1.20 -1.52 6.99
C VAL A 208 0.34 -0.28 7.00
N LYS A 209 1.00 0.86 7.21
CA LYS A 209 0.45 2.18 7.02
C LYS A 209 1.00 2.76 5.72
N GLU A 210 0.12 3.23 4.86
CA GLU A 210 0.42 3.66 3.49
C GLU A 210 1.57 4.65 3.42
N ARG A 211 1.43 5.82 4.04
CA ARG A 211 2.40 6.94 3.96
C ARG A 211 2.18 7.97 5.07
N ASN A 212 3.02 8.99 5.09
CA ASN A 212 2.96 10.16 5.99
C ASN A 212 2.90 9.84 7.51
N PRO A 213 3.84 9.08 8.04
CA PRO A 213 4.92 8.31 7.42
C PRO A 213 4.50 6.86 7.11
N MET A 214 5.17 6.21 6.16
CA MET A 214 5.06 4.75 5.99
C MET A 214 5.50 4.03 7.25
N ARG A 215 4.74 3.01 7.68
CA ARG A 215 5.08 2.20 8.87
C ARG A 215 4.79 0.74 8.61
N VAL A 216 5.55 -0.13 9.24
CA VAL A 216 5.25 -1.57 9.34
C VAL A 216 5.21 -1.93 10.80
N ILE A 217 4.06 -2.42 11.25
CA ILE A 217 3.74 -2.70 12.64
C ILE A 217 3.49 -4.19 12.80
N GLU A 218 4.00 -4.76 13.87
CA GLU A 218 3.77 -6.13 14.28
C GLU A 218 2.86 -6.13 15.51
N VAL A 219 1.78 -6.90 15.47
CA VAL A 219 0.83 -7.08 16.56
C VAL A 219 0.80 -8.56 16.95
N THR A 220 1.12 -8.86 18.21
CA THR A 220 1.11 -10.22 18.76
C THR A 220 0.04 -10.37 19.84
N GLY A 221 -0.50 -11.59 20.00
CA GLY A 221 -1.43 -11.94 21.07
C GLY A 221 -2.87 -11.39 20.90
N PHE A 222 -3.14 -10.59 19.85
CA PHE A 222 -4.48 -10.05 19.60
C PHE A 222 -5.39 -11.08 18.91
N VAL A 223 -4.91 -11.72 17.85
CA VAL A 223 -5.72 -12.62 17.01
C VAL A 223 -6.04 -13.93 17.74
N SER A 224 -5.15 -14.39 18.60
CA SER A 224 -5.33 -15.60 19.43
C SER A 224 -6.01 -15.34 20.77
N PHE A 225 -6.60 -14.15 20.95
CA PHE A 225 -7.32 -13.82 22.19
C PHE A 225 -8.51 -14.74 22.42
N VAL A 226 -8.60 -15.28 23.64
CA VAL A 226 -9.72 -16.11 24.11
C VAL A 226 -10.45 -15.35 25.22
N VAL A 227 -11.76 -15.22 25.12
CA VAL A 227 -12.59 -14.55 26.13
C VAL A 227 -12.43 -15.26 27.49
N GLY A 228 -12.06 -14.48 28.51
CA GLY A 228 -11.81 -14.99 29.86
C GLY A 228 -10.33 -15.25 30.21
N GLU A 229 -9.45 -15.23 29.22
CA GLU A 229 -8.01 -15.31 29.42
C GLU A 229 -7.38 -13.90 29.61
N PRO A 230 -6.25 -13.78 30.33
CA PRO A 230 -5.54 -12.51 30.43
C PRO A 230 -5.06 -12.01 29.07
N ILE A 231 -5.41 -10.80 28.71
CA ILE A 231 -4.98 -10.16 27.46
C ILE A 231 -3.47 -9.88 27.52
N LYS A 232 -2.73 -10.35 26.52
CA LYS A 232 -1.30 -10.08 26.32
C LYS A 232 -1.08 -9.62 24.88
N VAL A 233 -1.34 -8.36 24.60
CA VAL A 233 -1.10 -7.78 23.27
C VAL A 233 0.23 -7.05 23.26
N GLY A 234 1.09 -7.40 22.32
CA GLY A 234 2.33 -6.68 22.02
C GLY A 234 2.19 -5.93 20.69
N ILE A 235 2.62 -4.67 20.68
CA ILE A 235 2.66 -3.85 19.45
C ILE A 235 4.08 -3.33 19.28
N ARG A 236 4.66 -3.56 18.11
CA ARG A 236 6.03 -3.16 17.82
C ARG A 236 6.13 -2.62 16.39
N GLU A 237 6.70 -1.44 16.21
CA GLU A 237 7.09 -0.96 14.89
C GLU A 237 8.36 -1.68 14.45
N ILE A 238 8.32 -2.34 13.30
CA ILE A 238 9.43 -3.13 12.76
C ILE A 238 10.13 -2.47 11.58
N LYS A 239 9.47 -1.54 10.92
CA LYS A 239 10.04 -0.63 9.92
C LYS A 239 9.60 0.78 10.26
N SER A 240 10.56 1.68 10.42
CA SER A 240 10.31 3.10 10.69
C SER A 240 10.34 3.91 9.38
N PRO A 241 9.80 5.13 9.39
CA PRO A 241 9.81 6.00 8.20
C PRO A 241 11.21 6.29 7.64
N ASP A 242 12.21 6.26 8.52
CA ASP A 242 13.60 6.55 8.14
C ASP A 242 14.37 5.28 7.73
N SER A 243 13.68 4.14 7.57
CA SER A 243 14.33 2.90 7.17
C SER A 243 14.76 2.97 5.70
N PRO A 244 16.07 2.86 5.39
CA PRO A 244 16.55 2.96 4.02
C PRO A 244 16.07 1.81 3.12
N GLU A 245 15.54 0.74 3.70
CA GLU A 245 14.96 -0.36 2.96
C GLU A 245 13.53 -0.06 2.47
N LEU A 246 12.82 0.89 3.09
CA LEU A 246 11.53 1.37 2.60
C LEU A 246 11.76 2.49 1.57
N PHE A 247 12.23 2.12 0.40
CA PHE A 247 12.56 3.05 -0.68
C PHE A 247 11.38 3.34 -1.62
N MET A 248 10.26 2.66 -1.42
CA MET A 248 9.01 2.87 -2.16
C MET A 248 8.34 4.17 -1.72
N ARG A 249 7.38 4.66 -2.51
CA ARG A 249 6.69 5.92 -2.26
C ARG A 249 5.51 5.75 -1.32
N ASP A 250 4.95 4.55 -1.27
CA ASP A 250 3.81 4.15 -0.45
C ASP A 250 3.87 2.64 -0.13
N LEU A 251 2.94 2.18 0.68
CA LEU A 251 2.69 0.77 0.98
C LEU A 251 1.19 0.51 0.85
N SER A 252 0.75 0.00 -0.29
CA SER A 252 -0.66 -0.33 -0.52
C SER A 252 -1.03 -1.72 0.04
N SER A 253 -0.10 -2.69 0.05
CA SER A 253 -0.38 -4.01 0.62
C SER A 253 0.87 -4.70 1.15
N ILE A 254 0.64 -5.77 1.95
CA ILE A 254 1.67 -6.68 2.44
C ILE A 254 1.15 -8.12 2.42
N THR A 255 2.02 -9.06 2.09
CA THR A 255 1.74 -10.48 2.31
C THR A 255 2.96 -11.21 2.88
N HIS A 256 2.73 -12.07 3.88
CA HIS A 256 3.71 -13.02 4.39
C HIS A 256 3.73 -14.25 3.49
N VAL A 257 4.92 -14.66 3.06
CA VAL A 257 5.08 -15.84 2.21
C VAL A 257 5.33 -17.06 3.10
N ARG A 258 4.30 -17.89 3.21
CA ARG A 258 4.34 -19.13 4.02
C ARG A 258 5.46 -20.06 3.56
N GLY A 259 6.13 -20.72 4.49
CA GLY A 259 7.20 -21.67 4.22
C GLY A 259 8.52 -21.04 3.80
N VAL A 260 8.52 -19.79 3.35
CA VAL A 260 9.72 -19.02 3.00
C VAL A 260 10.09 -18.06 4.13
N GLY A 261 9.11 -17.55 4.87
CA GLY A 261 9.31 -16.58 5.95
C GLY A 261 9.60 -15.17 5.46
N HIS A 262 9.49 -14.93 4.15
CA HIS A 262 9.68 -13.62 3.53
C HIS A 262 8.38 -12.82 3.51
N LYS A 263 8.50 -11.54 3.17
CA LYS A 263 7.37 -10.62 3.05
C LYS A 263 7.43 -9.93 1.71
N LEU A 264 6.29 -9.81 1.06
CA LEU A 264 6.14 -8.99 -0.14
C LEU A 264 5.43 -7.70 0.25
N PHE A 265 5.99 -6.57 -0.16
CA PHE A 265 5.37 -5.26 -0.02
C PHE A 265 4.97 -4.75 -1.39
N LEU A 266 3.71 -4.37 -1.53
CA LEU A 266 3.16 -3.75 -2.72
C LEU A 266 3.20 -2.24 -2.58
N SER A 267 3.57 -1.55 -3.65
CA SER A 267 3.54 -0.10 -3.77
C SER A 267 2.87 0.28 -5.09
N ASP A 268 1.72 0.95 -5.01
CA ASP A 268 1.05 1.50 -6.18
C ASP A 268 1.83 2.65 -6.80
N GLU A 269 2.16 3.69 -6.02
CA GLU A 269 2.88 4.87 -6.54
C GLU A 269 4.26 4.55 -7.13
N SER A 270 4.87 3.44 -6.75
CA SER A 270 6.15 2.98 -7.30
C SER A 270 6.00 1.92 -8.38
N HIS A 271 4.79 1.40 -8.59
CA HIS A 271 4.44 0.31 -9.49
C HIS A 271 5.39 -0.89 -9.34
N MET A 272 5.49 -1.42 -8.12
CA MET A 272 6.37 -2.55 -7.83
C MET A 272 5.89 -3.39 -6.65
N LEU A 273 6.28 -4.67 -6.69
CA LEU A 273 6.23 -5.58 -5.56
C LEU A 273 7.67 -5.89 -5.14
N VAL A 274 7.99 -5.76 -3.86
CA VAL A 274 9.35 -5.96 -3.35
C VAL A 274 9.37 -7.06 -2.31
N GLU A 275 10.27 -8.03 -2.50
CA GLU A 275 10.52 -9.12 -1.56
C GLU A 275 11.52 -8.69 -0.50
N TYR A 276 11.17 -8.95 0.76
CA TYR A 276 12.02 -8.73 1.93
C TYR A 276 12.24 -10.03 2.68
N ASN A 277 13.50 -10.34 2.98
CA ASN A 277 13.86 -11.51 3.76
C ASN A 277 13.55 -11.33 5.27
N ALA A 278 13.77 -12.38 6.06
CA ALA A 278 13.57 -12.35 7.50
C ALA A 278 14.45 -11.31 8.21
N ALA A 279 15.62 -10.96 7.66
CA ALA A 279 16.49 -9.88 8.14
C ALA A 279 16.00 -8.48 7.75
N ARG A 280 14.83 -8.37 7.10
CA ARG A 280 14.18 -7.13 6.66
C ARG A 280 14.96 -6.37 5.58
N GLN A 281 15.70 -7.08 4.75
CA GLN A 281 16.44 -6.53 3.62
C GLN A 281 15.63 -6.79 2.34
N SER A 282 15.54 -5.80 1.47
CA SER A 282 15.01 -5.97 0.12
C SER A 282 15.96 -6.83 -0.71
N ILE A 283 15.45 -7.90 -1.32
CA ILE A 283 16.25 -8.91 -2.01
C ILE A 283 15.88 -9.11 -3.47
N SER A 284 14.61 -8.97 -3.83
CA SER A 284 14.16 -9.01 -5.22
C SER A 284 12.96 -8.10 -5.44
N LEU A 285 12.61 -7.81 -6.69
CA LEU A 285 11.45 -7.01 -7.04
C LEU A 285 10.80 -7.46 -8.34
N LEU A 286 9.48 -7.27 -8.43
CA LEU A 286 8.65 -7.40 -9.62
C LEU A 286 8.21 -5.99 -10.05
N ASP A 287 8.55 -5.62 -11.28
CA ASP A 287 8.18 -4.33 -11.87
C ASP A 287 6.79 -4.46 -12.54
N LEU A 288 5.83 -3.66 -12.09
CA LEU A 288 4.42 -3.71 -12.50
C LEU A 288 4.09 -2.72 -13.63
N ARG A 289 5.10 -2.19 -14.31
CA ARG A 289 4.93 -1.26 -15.44
C ARG A 289 4.80 -1.98 -16.77
N ALA A 290 4.13 -1.31 -17.71
CA ALA A 290 4.00 -1.78 -19.09
C ALA A 290 5.32 -2.25 -19.71
N GLY A 291 5.30 -3.38 -20.40
CA GLY A 291 6.47 -4.00 -21.01
C GLY A 291 7.44 -4.66 -20.02
N ARG A 292 7.11 -4.74 -18.73
CA ARG A 292 7.87 -5.45 -17.70
C ARG A 292 7.12 -6.70 -17.26
N SER A 293 7.85 -7.73 -16.88
CA SER A 293 7.28 -8.99 -16.35
C SER A 293 6.17 -9.62 -17.23
N GLY A 294 6.14 -9.28 -18.52
CA GLY A 294 5.13 -9.72 -19.48
C GLY A 294 3.87 -8.86 -19.56
N LEU A 295 3.72 -7.82 -18.74
CA LEU A 295 2.55 -6.93 -18.72
C LEU A 295 2.41 -6.12 -20.01
N GLU A 296 1.20 -6.06 -20.56
CA GLU A 296 0.85 -5.20 -21.70
C GLU A 296 0.71 -3.73 -21.25
N SER A 297 0.13 -3.51 -20.08
CA SER A 297 -0.09 -2.18 -19.48
C SER A 297 0.44 -2.11 -18.06
N THR A 298 0.75 -0.90 -17.57
CA THR A 298 1.05 -0.67 -16.16
C THR A 298 -0.19 -1.01 -15.34
N ILE A 299 -0.02 -1.77 -14.26
CA ILE A 299 -1.11 -2.04 -13.32
C ILE A 299 -1.55 -0.71 -12.69
N PRO A 300 -2.82 -0.30 -12.84
CA PRO A 300 -3.33 0.90 -12.19
C PRO A 300 -3.69 0.58 -10.75
N GLN A 301 -3.46 1.50 -9.83
CA GLN A 301 -3.90 1.42 -8.41
C GLN A 301 -3.87 -0.01 -7.82
N ALA A 302 -2.67 -0.58 -7.72
CA ALA A 302 -2.47 -1.92 -7.17
C ALA A 302 -2.65 -1.91 -5.65
N GLU A 303 -3.74 -2.55 -5.14
CA GLU A 303 -4.16 -2.41 -3.73
C GLU A 303 -4.05 -3.71 -2.92
N GLY A 304 -4.14 -4.87 -3.56
CA GLY A 304 -4.09 -6.15 -2.84
C GLY A 304 -3.08 -7.12 -3.42
N VAL A 305 -2.33 -7.84 -2.56
CA VAL A 305 -1.41 -8.91 -2.97
C VAL A 305 -1.57 -10.16 -2.10
N ALA A 306 -1.62 -11.33 -2.74
CA ALA A 306 -1.60 -12.63 -2.08
C ALA A 306 -0.63 -13.58 -2.78
N VAL A 307 -0.20 -14.63 -2.05
CA VAL A 307 0.66 -15.70 -2.58
C VAL A 307 0.04 -17.03 -2.19
N ASP A 308 -0.10 -17.95 -3.14
CA ASP A 308 -0.58 -19.29 -2.88
C ASP A 308 0.53 -20.28 -2.44
N SER A 309 0.16 -21.54 -2.24
CA SER A 309 1.11 -22.59 -1.83
C SER A 309 2.11 -23.00 -2.92
N GLU A 310 1.84 -22.66 -4.17
CA GLU A 310 2.71 -22.90 -5.32
C GLU A 310 3.61 -21.69 -5.65
N LEU A 311 3.55 -20.67 -4.80
CA LEU A 311 4.23 -19.39 -4.94
C LEU A 311 3.74 -18.54 -6.13
N ASN A 312 2.55 -18.80 -6.68
CA ASN A 312 1.96 -17.84 -7.60
C ASN A 312 1.56 -16.57 -6.84
N ILE A 313 1.77 -15.44 -7.47
CA ILE A 313 1.44 -14.12 -6.92
C ILE A 313 0.17 -13.62 -7.59
N TYR A 314 -0.76 -13.16 -6.78
CA TYR A 314 -2.00 -12.55 -7.22
C TYR A 314 -2.02 -11.09 -6.80
N ILE A 315 -2.42 -10.22 -7.72
CA ILE A 315 -2.58 -8.78 -7.46
C ILE A 315 -3.98 -8.38 -7.91
N VAL A 316 -4.66 -7.59 -7.09
CA VAL A 316 -5.88 -6.89 -7.46
C VAL A 316 -5.62 -5.41 -7.52
N SER A 317 -6.35 -4.75 -8.41
CA SER A 317 -6.18 -3.33 -8.68
C SER A 317 -7.53 -2.70 -8.96
N GLU A 318 -7.70 -1.44 -8.57
CA GLU A 318 -8.88 -0.69 -8.95
C GLU A 318 -8.95 -0.46 -10.47
N PRO A 319 -10.14 -0.44 -11.05
CA PRO A 319 -11.43 -0.60 -10.35
C PRO A 319 -11.74 -2.03 -9.90
N ASN A 320 -11.39 -3.08 -10.64
CA ASN A 320 -11.73 -4.48 -10.38
C ASN A 320 -10.89 -5.44 -11.23
N LEU A 321 -9.61 -5.13 -11.41
CA LEU A 321 -8.73 -5.91 -12.26
C LEU A 321 -7.97 -6.97 -11.47
N PHE A 322 -7.81 -8.13 -12.07
CA PHE A 322 -7.13 -9.28 -11.50
C PHE A 322 -5.90 -9.64 -12.32
N TYR A 323 -4.81 -9.88 -11.61
CA TYR A 323 -3.52 -10.28 -12.19
C TYR A 323 -2.99 -11.51 -11.49
N GLN A 324 -2.37 -12.40 -12.26
CA GLN A 324 -1.61 -13.53 -11.74
C GLN A 324 -0.20 -13.53 -12.34
N PHE A 325 0.78 -13.81 -11.49
CA PHE A 325 2.17 -14.01 -11.91
C PHE A 325 2.67 -15.36 -11.40
N SER A 326 3.37 -16.08 -12.25
CA SER A 326 3.96 -17.37 -11.91
C SER A 326 5.48 -17.36 -12.16
N PRO A 327 6.26 -18.15 -11.39
CA PRO A 327 7.70 -18.26 -11.62
C PRO A 327 8.00 -19.03 -12.90
N GLU A 328 9.02 -18.56 -13.68
CA GLU A 328 9.57 -19.26 -14.85
C GLU A 328 10.63 -20.29 -14.48
#